data_d21694a750240e517fbf6159ade41894
#
_entry.id   d21694a750240e517fbf6159ade41894
#
_cell.length_a   1.000
_cell.length_b   1.000
_cell.length_c   1.000
_cell.angle_alpha   90.00
_cell.angle_beta   90.00
_cell.angle_gamma   90.00
#
_symmetry.space_group_name_H-M   'P 1'
#
loop_
_entity.id
_entity.type
_entity.pdbx_description
1 polymer ?
#
loop_
_entity_poly.entity_id
_entity_poly.type
_entity_poly.pdbx_seq_one_letter_code
_entity_poly.pdbx_strand_id
1 'polypeptide(L)'
;MEKLTKECVLQSAARLEQESQDAVMRDIPQFFEAEIVTRFAGAAPQKKELNPLVFNMERGICLAETVDFLRECPALRPYDLILANELDSGCARSGERDTAAEIARALGMQYVFGLEFVELKDAAHGFHGNAIFLRWPILWAEVLRLPEQYNWYYDRQKRIGGRNAVFAKLDVQGQEVGAVSIHLENRTSGAGRLQQMKAVLQEVERVFPGIPVVLGGDLNTNTFDGRDKAVIRHLRDEPEELAAAIEMIDLYEPLLQDCTAAGYAWREASGGADCTRRKPLPEGGCLHMKLDWLLPRGFTVQCSSVISTLTADCGFAAPDSALARYAQPELSDHNVVRASLALPQKEE
;
A
#
# COMPACT_ATOMS: atom_id res chain seq x y z
N MET A 1 10.29 -15.35 1.72
CA MET A 1 11.45 -14.92 0.90
C MET A 1 12.74 -15.18 1.65
N GLU A 2 13.75 -15.71 0.99
CA GLU A 2 15.05 -15.97 1.61
C GLU A 2 15.78 -14.66 1.92
N LYS A 3 16.32 -14.55 3.14
CA LYS A 3 17.07 -13.37 3.58
C LYS A 3 18.44 -13.32 2.93
N LEU A 4 18.91 -12.11 2.64
CA LEU A 4 20.28 -11.89 2.19
C LEU A 4 21.26 -12.15 3.33
N THR A 5 22.44 -12.69 3.00
CA THR A 5 23.54 -12.78 3.96
C THR A 5 24.06 -11.38 4.28
N LYS A 6 24.57 -11.19 5.50
CA LYS A 6 25.19 -9.93 5.91
C LYS A 6 26.31 -9.50 4.95
N GLU A 7 27.08 -10.46 4.45
CA GLU A 7 28.15 -10.18 3.51
C GLU A 7 27.61 -9.63 2.18
N CYS A 8 26.55 -10.26 1.61
CA CYS A 8 25.88 -9.80 0.40
C CYS A 8 25.36 -8.35 0.57
N VAL A 9 24.70 -8.06 1.70
CA VAL A 9 24.19 -6.72 1.97
C VAL A 9 25.30 -5.68 2.06
N LEU A 10 26.41 -5.98 2.75
CA LEU A 10 27.53 -5.06 2.88
C LEU A 10 28.25 -4.81 1.55
N GLN A 11 28.45 -5.86 0.74
CA GLN A 11 29.03 -5.74 -0.61
C GLN A 11 28.13 -4.91 -1.52
N SER A 12 26.83 -5.16 -1.52
CA SER A 12 25.85 -4.40 -2.30
C SER A 12 25.81 -2.92 -1.87
N ALA A 13 25.85 -2.66 -0.57
CA ALA A 13 25.87 -1.30 -0.02
C ALA A 13 27.15 -0.54 -0.44
N ALA A 14 28.31 -1.18 -0.44
CA ALA A 14 29.56 -0.56 -0.88
C ALA A 14 29.54 -0.20 -2.37
N ARG A 15 28.88 -1.01 -3.21
CA ARG A 15 28.72 -0.72 -4.64
C ARG A 15 27.88 0.52 -4.92
N LEU A 16 26.90 0.83 -4.06
CA LEU A 16 26.04 2.02 -4.21
C LEU A 16 26.80 3.35 -4.07
N GLU A 17 28.03 3.35 -3.63
CA GLU A 17 28.91 4.53 -3.65
C GLU A 17 29.38 4.89 -5.08
N GLN A 18 29.33 3.94 -6.01
CA GLN A 18 29.85 4.07 -7.38
C GLN A 18 28.83 3.68 -8.46
N GLU A 19 27.82 2.90 -8.10
CA GLU A 19 26.81 2.36 -9.01
C GLU A 19 25.40 2.86 -8.68
N SER A 20 24.47 2.79 -9.64
CA SER A 20 23.06 3.10 -9.41
C SER A 20 22.36 2.00 -8.59
N GLN A 21 21.21 2.35 -7.97
CA GLN A 21 20.34 1.37 -7.31
C GLN A 21 19.94 0.25 -8.28
N ASP A 22 19.55 0.60 -9.51
CA ASP A 22 19.16 -0.38 -10.53
C ASP A 22 20.30 -1.36 -10.89
N ALA A 23 21.56 -0.90 -10.92
CA ALA A 23 22.71 -1.75 -11.19
C ALA A 23 22.92 -2.76 -10.06
N VAL A 24 22.84 -2.31 -8.81
CA VAL A 24 23.01 -3.16 -7.63
C VAL A 24 21.86 -4.13 -7.45
N MET A 25 20.61 -3.69 -7.63
CA MET A 25 19.43 -4.54 -7.51
C MET A 25 19.42 -5.72 -8.48
N ARG A 26 19.97 -5.57 -9.69
CA ARG A 26 20.01 -6.67 -10.70
C ARG A 26 20.69 -7.94 -10.19
N ASP A 27 21.59 -7.82 -9.23
CA ASP A 27 22.30 -8.94 -8.64
C ASP A 27 21.61 -9.50 -7.38
N ILE A 28 20.42 -8.98 -7.05
CA ILE A 28 19.61 -9.39 -5.90
C ILE A 28 18.24 -9.85 -6.42
N PRO A 29 18.06 -11.14 -6.73
CA PRO A 29 16.83 -11.66 -7.35
C PRO A 29 15.56 -11.32 -6.58
N GLN A 30 15.64 -11.23 -5.25
CA GLN A 30 14.53 -10.93 -4.36
C GLN A 30 13.80 -9.60 -4.71
N PHE A 31 14.47 -8.67 -5.38
CA PHE A 31 13.83 -7.44 -5.85
C PHE A 31 12.87 -7.63 -7.02
N PHE A 32 13.01 -8.74 -7.76
CA PHE A 32 12.25 -9.02 -8.98
C PHE A 32 11.29 -10.20 -8.84
N GLU A 33 11.41 -10.97 -7.76
CA GLU A 33 10.62 -12.16 -7.50
C GLU A 33 9.48 -11.86 -6.54
N ALA A 34 8.26 -12.30 -6.89
CA ALA A 34 7.12 -12.28 -5.99
C ALA A 34 7.16 -13.50 -5.07
N GLU A 35 7.13 -13.29 -3.76
CA GLU A 35 6.90 -14.38 -2.81
C GLU A 35 5.41 -14.71 -2.74
N ILE A 36 5.03 -15.91 -3.17
CA ILE A 36 3.64 -16.38 -3.13
C ILE A 36 3.48 -17.38 -2.00
N VAL A 37 2.57 -17.10 -1.06
CA VAL A 37 2.29 -17.97 0.09
C VAL A 37 0.81 -18.31 0.17
N THR A 38 0.48 -19.59 -0.07
CA THR A 38 -0.89 -20.09 -0.10
C THR A 38 -1.28 -20.94 1.09
N ARG A 39 -0.31 -21.36 1.92
CA ARG A 39 -0.50 -22.30 3.03
C ARG A 39 -1.45 -21.83 4.14
N PHE A 40 -1.83 -20.56 4.17
CA PHE A 40 -2.76 -20.01 5.16
C PHE A 40 -4.17 -19.81 4.61
N ALA A 41 -4.41 -20.20 3.35
CA ALA A 41 -5.69 -20.00 2.68
C ALA A 41 -6.85 -20.64 3.44
N GLY A 42 -7.87 -19.84 3.75
CA GLY A 42 -9.18 -20.29 4.14
C GLY A 42 -10.06 -20.63 2.93
N ALA A 43 -11.36 -20.86 3.17
CA ALA A 43 -12.30 -21.03 2.06
C ALA A 43 -12.47 -19.74 1.26
N ALA A 44 -12.44 -19.86 -0.06
CA ALA A 44 -12.72 -18.73 -0.94
C ALA A 44 -14.19 -18.27 -0.81
N PRO A 45 -14.47 -16.95 -0.92
CA PRO A 45 -15.84 -16.45 -0.90
C PRO A 45 -16.67 -16.99 -2.07
N GLN A 46 -17.95 -17.25 -1.82
CA GLN A 46 -18.89 -17.79 -2.85
C GLN A 46 -19.74 -16.65 -3.43
N LYS A 47 -19.11 -15.56 -3.89
CA LYS A 47 -19.79 -14.39 -4.43
C LYS A 47 -18.95 -13.72 -5.52
N LYS A 48 -19.62 -13.01 -6.45
CA LYS A 48 -18.99 -12.23 -7.52
C LYS A 48 -18.86 -10.75 -7.13
N GLU A 49 -18.40 -10.50 -5.91
CA GLU A 49 -18.09 -9.17 -5.38
C GLU A 49 -16.68 -9.17 -4.85
N LEU A 50 -16.00 -8.06 -4.99
CA LEU A 50 -14.70 -7.82 -4.40
C LEU A 50 -14.81 -6.71 -3.36
N ASN A 51 -14.28 -6.92 -2.17
CA ASN A 51 -14.26 -5.92 -1.11
C ASN A 51 -12.80 -5.61 -0.73
N PRO A 52 -12.12 -4.76 -1.53
CA PRO A 52 -10.74 -4.41 -1.30
C PRO A 52 -10.60 -3.43 -0.15
N LEU A 53 -9.49 -3.56 0.57
CA LEU A 53 -8.91 -2.57 1.45
C LEU A 53 -7.59 -2.07 0.85
N VAL A 54 -7.29 -0.79 1.03
CA VAL A 54 -5.94 -0.23 0.87
C VAL A 54 -5.45 0.18 2.25
N PHE A 55 -4.26 -0.29 2.63
CA PHE A 55 -3.74 -0.02 3.96
C PHE A 55 -2.21 0.05 3.99
N ASN A 56 -1.66 1.25 4.22
CA ASN A 56 -0.28 1.40 4.63
C ASN A 56 -0.18 1.06 6.13
N MET A 57 0.56 0.02 6.48
CA MET A 57 0.60 -0.58 7.83
C MET A 57 1.76 -0.06 8.69
N GLU A 58 2.38 1.04 8.29
CA GLU A 58 3.48 1.66 9.05
C GLU A 58 4.51 0.63 9.54
N ARG A 59 5.04 -0.18 8.60
CA ARG A 59 6.08 -1.21 8.84
C ARG A 59 5.61 -2.39 9.73
N GLY A 60 4.33 -2.44 10.07
CA GLY A 60 3.79 -3.42 11.01
C GLY A 60 4.29 -3.22 12.44
N ILE A 61 4.57 -1.99 12.87
CA ILE A 61 5.01 -1.67 14.23
C ILE A 61 3.96 -2.11 15.26
N CYS A 62 2.68 -1.81 14.99
CA CYS A 62 1.54 -2.22 15.82
C CYS A 62 0.90 -3.52 15.32
N LEU A 63 1.72 -4.55 15.02
CA LEU A 63 1.25 -5.75 14.31
C LEU A 63 0.12 -6.50 15.02
N ALA A 64 0.22 -6.71 16.33
CA ALA A 64 -0.79 -7.46 17.08
C ALA A 64 -2.14 -6.72 17.06
N GLU A 65 -2.07 -5.43 17.32
CA GLU A 65 -3.21 -4.50 17.31
C GLU A 65 -3.83 -4.39 15.91
N THR A 66 -3.00 -4.30 14.87
CA THR A 66 -3.45 -4.28 13.47
C THR A 66 -4.17 -5.57 13.10
N VAL A 67 -3.68 -6.73 13.54
CA VAL A 67 -4.35 -8.03 13.33
C VAL A 67 -5.72 -8.05 14.00
N ASP A 68 -5.81 -7.61 15.25
CA ASP A 68 -7.08 -7.58 15.97
C ASP A 68 -8.06 -6.57 15.33
N PHE A 69 -7.56 -5.41 14.89
CA PHE A 69 -8.34 -4.43 14.11
C PHE A 69 -8.94 -5.04 12.85
N LEU A 70 -8.12 -5.70 12.04
CA LEU A 70 -8.59 -6.37 10.82
C LEU A 70 -9.59 -7.49 11.12
N ARG A 71 -9.47 -8.18 12.27
CA ARG A 71 -10.37 -9.26 12.67
C ARG A 71 -11.67 -8.80 13.28
N GLU A 72 -11.68 -7.70 14.02
CA GLU A 72 -12.80 -7.32 14.88
C GLU A 72 -13.55 -6.08 14.41
N CYS A 73 -12.91 -5.15 13.66
CA CYS A 73 -13.54 -3.90 13.23
C CYS A 73 -14.73 -4.15 12.27
N PRO A 74 -15.98 -3.87 12.69
CA PRO A 74 -17.13 -4.08 11.82
C PRO A 74 -17.13 -3.17 10.59
N ALA A 75 -16.54 -1.96 10.70
CA ALA A 75 -16.50 -1.00 9.61
C ALA A 75 -15.63 -1.47 8.44
N LEU A 76 -14.64 -2.34 8.68
CA LEU A 76 -13.82 -2.93 7.62
C LEU A 76 -14.55 -4.04 6.86
N ARG A 77 -15.58 -4.66 7.45
CA ARG A 77 -16.20 -5.85 6.90
C ARG A 77 -17.37 -5.56 5.95
N PRO A 78 -17.61 -6.43 4.98
CA PRO A 78 -16.76 -7.55 4.57
C PRO A 78 -15.50 -7.06 3.84
N TYR A 79 -14.39 -7.81 3.91
CA TYR A 79 -13.24 -7.65 3.03
C TYR A 79 -12.67 -9.02 2.63
N ASP A 80 -12.09 -9.09 1.44
CA ASP A 80 -11.55 -10.31 0.84
C ASP A 80 -10.22 -10.09 0.09
N LEU A 81 -9.82 -8.83 -0.05
CA LEU A 81 -8.57 -8.38 -0.65
C LEU A 81 -8.00 -7.23 0.19
N ILE A 82 -6.67 -7.22 0.44
CA ILE A 82 -5.97 -6.09 1.06
C ILE A 82 -4.76 -5.75 0.19
N LEU A 83 -4.71 -4.54 -0.34
CA LEU A 83 -3.55 -3.95 -1.00
C LEU A 83 -2.75 -3.21 0.07
N ALA A 84 -1.66 -3.81 0.52
CA ALA A 84 -0.93 -3.39 1.71
C ALA A 84 0.44 -2.80 1.36
N ASN A 85 0.79 -1.71 2.01
CA ASN A 85 2.10 -1.08 1.91
C ASN A 85 2.81 -1.07 3.26
N GLU A 86 4.13 -0.92 3.22
CA GLU A 86 5.00 -0.84 4.38
C GLU A 86 4.87 -2.04 5.32
N LEU A 87 5.31 -3.20 4.86
CA LEU A 87 5.41 -4.42 5.65
C LEU A 87 6.87 -4.80 5.85
N ASP A 88 7.29 -4.94 7.10
CA ASP A 88 8.63 -5.41 7.44
C ASP A 88 8.70 -6.93 7.57
N SER A 89 9.85 -7.49 7.23
CA SER A 89 10.18 -8.88 7.50
C SER A 89 11.60 -8.95 8.08
N GLY A 90 11.71 -9.29 9.38
CA GLY A 90 12.96 -9.40 10.11
C GLY A 90 13.66 -8.06 10.38
N CYS A 91 12.94 -6.92 10.44
CA CYS A 91 13.47 -5.65 10.88
C CYS A 91 13.36 -5.52 12.41
N ALA A 92 14.39 -4.96 13.06
CA ALA A 92 14.41 -4.79 14.52
C ALA A 92 13.27 -3.87 15.01
N ARG A 93 12.91 -2.83 14.22
CA ARG A 93 11.83 -1.88 14.55
C ARG A 93 10.44 -2.53 14.62
N SER A 94 10.24 -3.66 13.95
CA SER A 94 9.00 -4.46 13.96
C SER A 94 9.17 -5.78 14.74
N GLY A 95 10.18 -5.86 15.63
CA GLY A 95 10.45 -7.01 16.49
C GLY A 95 10.99 -8.23 15.75
N GLU A 96 11.70 -8.03 14.63
CA GLU A 96 12.27 -9.07 13.76
C GLU A 96 11.23 -10.06 13.21
N ARG A 97 9.95 -9.66 13.19
CA ARG A 97 8.82 -10.48 12.76
C ARG A 97 8.69 -10.49 11.23
N ASP A 98 8.06 -11.51 10.70
CA ASP A 98 7.53 -11.54 9.35
C ASP A 98 6.07 -11.07 9.38
N THR A 99 5.88 -9.77 9.22
CA THR A 99 4.59 -9.11 9.41
C THR A 99 3.55 -9.61 8.40
N ALA A 100 3.95 -9.84 7.15
CA ALA A 100 3.03 -10.36 6.13
C ALA A 100 2.57 -11.78 6.45
N ALA A 101 3.48 -12.68 6.81
CA ALA A 101 3.13 -14.06 7.17
C ALA A 101 2.24 -14.14 8.41
N GLU A 102 2.46 -13.29 9.41
CA GLU A 102 1.67 -13.28 10.63
C GLU A 102 0.26 -12.75 10.40
N ILE A 103 0.10 -11.67 9.62
CA ILE A 103 -1.22 -11.15 9.21
C ILE A 103 -1.97 -12.22 8.40
N ALA A 104 -1.34 -12.80 7.39
CA ALA A 104 -1.94 -13.82 6.54
C ALA A 104 -2.44 -15.01 7.35
N ARG A 105 -1.61 -15.52 8.29
CA ARG A 105 -1.98 -16.62 9.19
C ARG A 105 -3.17 -16.27 10.07
N ALA A 106 -3.16 -15.08 10.67
CA ALA A 106 -4.21 -14.63 11.57
C ALA A 106 -5.56 -14.44 10.88
N LEU A 107 -5.54 -14.00 9.61
CA LEU A 107 -6.73 -13.73 8.81
C LEU A 107 -7.21 -14.93 7.98
N GLY A 108 -6.40 -16.01 7.89
CA GLY A 108 -6.67 -17.13 6.99
C GLY A 108 -6.67 -16.70 5.52
N MET A 109 -5.69 -15.87 5.11
CA MET A 109 -5.53 -15.37 3.76
C MET A 109 -4.24 -15.87 3.13
N GLN A 110 -4.22 -15.97 1.80
CA GLN A 110 -3.00 -16.08 1.02
C GLN A 110 -2.36 -14.70 0.90
N TYR A 111 -1.09 -14.65 0.52
CA TYR A 111 -0.48 -13.38 0.17
C TYR A 111 0.57 -13.50 -0.93
N VAL A 112 0.78 -12.38 -1.61
CA VAL A 112 1.93 -12.12 -2.49
C VAL A 112 2.70 -10.98 -1.86
N PHE A 113 4.03 -11.12 -1.68
CA PHE A 113 4.90 -10.08 -1.14
C PHE A 113 5.97 -9.71 -2.17
N GLY A 114 6.24 -8.41 -2.29
CA GLY A 114 7.31 -7.86 -3.13
C GLY A 114 8.27 -7.00 -2.30
N LEU A 115 9.56 -7.34 -2.34
CA LEU A 115 10.61 -6.58 -1.67
C LEU A 115 10.74 -5.18 -2.30
N GLU A 116 10.66 -4.14 -1.46
CA GLU A 116 10.87 -2.75 -1.83
C GLU A 116 12.27 -2.28 -1.45
N PHE A 117 12.67 -2.56 -0.20
CA PHE A 117 13.96 -2.15 0.36
C PHE A 117 14.59 -3.22 1.26
N VAL A 118 15.93 -3.23 1.26
CA VAL A 118 16.75 -3.82 2.31
C VAL A 118 17.24 -2.70 3.22
N GLU A 119 16.95 -2.79 4.52
CA GLU A 119 17.30 -1.78 5.51
C GLU A 119 18.79 -1.87 5.91
N LEU A 120 19.57 -0.82 5.62
CA LEU A 120 21.02 -0.83 5.88
C LEU A 120 21.37 -0.40 7.32
N LYS A 121 20.52 0.42 7.95
CA LYS A 121 20.73 0.87 9.34
C LYS A 121 20.14 -0.07 10.39
N ASP A 122 19.42 -1.08 9.95
CA ASP A 122 18.95 -2.17 10.79
C ASP A 122 20.05 -3.22 10.92
N ALA A 123 20.45 -3.57 12.14
CA ALA A 123 21.49 -4.57 12.39
C ALA A 123 21.13 -5.95 11.80
N ALA A 124 19.84 -6.26 11.70
CA ALA A 124 19.33 -7.49 11.11
C ALA A 124 19.24 -7.43 9.57
N HIS A 125 19.46 -6.26 8.96
CA HIS A 125 19.27 -6.03 7.52
C HIS A 125 17.93 -6.58 7.02
N GLY A 126 16.86 -6.22 7.72
CA GLY A 126 15.51 -6.70 7.40
C GLY A 126 15.00 -6.19 6.05
N PHE A 127 13.98 -6.87 5.56
CA PHE A 127 13.27 -6.51 4.35
C PHE A 127 12.08 -5.62 4.67
N HIS A 128 11.82 -4.68 3.76
CA HIS A 128 10.65 -3.82 3.79
C HIS A 128 9.97 -3.89 2.42
N GLY A 129 8.66 -4.07 2.37
CA GLY A 129 7.98 -4.25 1.09
C GLY A 129 6.48 -4.05 1.14
N ASN A 130 5.84 -4.45 0.04
CA ASN A 130 4.41 -4.33 -0.18
C ASN A 130 3.80 -5.72 -0.38
N ALA A 131 2.51 -5.88 -0.07
CA ALA A 131 1.84 -7.15 -0.22
C ALA A 131 0.41 -7.02 -0.74
N ILE A 132 -0.10 -8.13 -1.27
CA ILE A 132 -1.51 -8.34 -1.56
C ILE A 132 -1.97 -9.53 -0.72
N PHE A 133 -2.90 -9.32 0.23
CA PHE A 133 -3.56 -10.41 0.94
C PHE A 133 -4.91 -10.69 0.29
N LEU A 134 -5.25 -11.96 0.12
CA LEU A 134 -6.44 -12.34 -0.62
C LEU A 134 -7.02 -13.69 -0.18
N ARG A 135 -8.34 -13.83 -0.36
CA ARG A 135 -9.07 -15.08 -0.10
C ARG A 135 -9.32 -15.91 -1.37
N TRP A 136 -9.06 -15.33 -2.53
CA TRP A 136 -9.26 -15.97 -3.84
C TRP A 136 -7.99 -16.72 -4.28
N PRO A 137 -8.09 -17.79 -5.09
CA PRO A 137 -6.90 -18.46 -5.61
C PRO A 137 -6.01 -17.53 -6.42
N ILE A 138 -4.71 -17.60 -6.17
CA ILE A 138 -3.69 -16.89 -6.95
C ILE A 138 -3.36 -17.72 -8.18
N LEU A 139 -3.56 -17.16 -9.37
CA LEU A 139 -3.21 -17.78 -10.64
C LEU A 139 -1.78 -17.42 -11.08
N TRP A 140 -1.35 -16.20 -10.77
CA TRP A 140 -0.05 -15.69 -11.17
C TRP A 140 0.29 -14.43 -10.34
N ALA A 141 1.59 -14.14 -10.19
CA ALA A 141 2.07 -12.91 -9.55
C ALA A 141 3.45 -12.51 -10.05
N GLU A 142 3.73 -11.19 -10.02
CA GLU A 142 5.06 -10.61 -10.27
C GLU A 142 5.28 -9.32 -9.49
N VAL A 143 6.53 -8.84 -9.49
CA VAL A 143 6.93 -7.55 -8.93
C VAL A 143 7.48 -6.67 -10.06
N LEU A 144 6.87 -5.50 -10.25
CA LEU A 144 7.37 -4.45 -11.13
C LEU A 144 8.23 -3.46 -10.34
N ARG A 145 9.48 -3.26 -10.71
CA ARG A 145 10.31 -2.16 -10.21
C ARG A 145 9.84 -0.86 -10.88
N LEU A 146 9.59 0.16 -10.07
CA LEU A 146 9.19 1.47 -10.60
C LEU A 146 10.41 2.31 -10.94
N PRO A 147 10.33 3.22 -11.94
CA PRO A 147 11.42 4.12 -12.28
C PRO A 147 11.94 4.87 -11.05
N GLU A 148 13.27 4.85 -10.86
CA GLU A 148 13.91 5.54 -9.74
C GLU A 148 13.64 7.04 -9.80
N GLN A 149 13.12 7.60 -8.70
CA GLN A 149 12.87 9.03 -8.53
C GLN A 149 13.72 9.62 -7.39
N TYR A 150 14.23 8.75 -6.51
CA TYR A 150 15.05 9.13 -5.37
C TYR A 150 15.99 8.00 -4.98
N ASN A 151 17.27 8.35 -4.72
CA ASN A 151 18.25 7.36 -4.29
C ASN A 151 18.28 7.26 -2.75
N TRP A 152 17.63 6.22 -2.22
CA TRP A 152 17.46 5.96 -0.80
C TRP A 152 18.77 5.61 -0.07
N TYR A 153 19.86 5.30 -0.78
CA TYR A 153 21.17 5.09 -0.15
C TYR A 153 21.71 6.37 0.50
N TYR A 154 21.37 7.53 -0.05
CA TYR A 154 21.81 8.83 0.50
C TYR A 154 20.80 9.45 1.47
N ASP A 155 19.67 8.78 1.74
CA ASP A 155 18.69 9.25 2.71
C ASP A 155 19.20 9.05 4.14
N ARG A 156 18.58 9.77 5.08
CA ARG A 156 18.78 9.57 6.51
C ARG A 156 18.56 8.11 6.93
N GLN A 157 17.57 7.44 6.34
CA GLN A 157 17.31 6.01 6.46
C GLN A 157 17.89 5.30 5.23
N LYS A 158 19.17 4.95 5.29
CA LYS A 158 19.87 4.28 4.18
C LYS A 158 19.24 2.94 3.84
N ARG A 159 19.01 2.71 2.54
CA ARG A 159 18.38 1.48 2.00
C ARG A 159 19.00 1.09 0.66
N ILE A 160 19.01 -0.22 0.37
CA ILE A 160 19.15 -0.73 -0.99
C ILE A 160 17.73 -0.94 -1.53
N GLY A 161 17.47 -0.51 -2.74
CA GLY A 161 16.16 -0.70 -3.38
C GLY A 161 15.50 0.60 -3.82
N GLY A 162 14.23 0.50 -4.16
CA GLY A 162 13.39 1.58 -4.64
C GLY A 162 11.95 1.11 -4.73
N ARG A 163 11.05 1.98 -5.14
CA ARG A 163 9.61 1.73 -5.20
C ARG A 163 9.25 0.57 -6.13
N ASN A 164 8.16 -0.12 -5.79
CA ASN A 164 7.63 -1.22 -6.59
C ASN A 164 6.11 -1.23 -6.64
N ALA A 165 5.57 -2.05 -7.53
CA ALA A 165 4.19 -2.49 -7.54
C ALA A 165 4.16 -4.02 -7.55
N VAL A 166 3.30 -4.61 -6.72
CA VAL A 166 3.07 -6.05 -6.62
C VAL A 166 1.81 -6.38 -7.40
N PHE A 167 1.91 -7.32 -8.35
CA PHE A 167 0.84 -7.74 -9.23
C PHE A 167 0.38 -9.15 -8.87
N ALA A 168 -0.91 -9.39 -8.87
CA ALA A 168 -1.49 -10.73 -8.75
C ALA A 168 -2.69 -10.90 -9.67
N LYS A 169 -2.79 -12.06 -10.33
CA LYS A 169 -3.99 -12.51 -11.05
C LYS A 169 -4.74 -13.49 -10.18
N LEU A 170 -6.03 -13.28 -10.00
CA LEU A 170 -6.91 -14.01 -9.10
C LEU A 170 -7.98 -14.73 -9.90
N ASP A 171 -8.46 -15.87 -9.36
CA ASP A 171 -9.70 -16.53 -9.82
C ASP A 171 -10.86 -16.15 -8.88
N VAL A 172 -11.72 -15.26 -9.33
CA VAL A 172 -12.93 -14.86 -8.61
C VAL A 172 -14.13 -15.59 -9.21
N GLN A 173 -14.42 -16.79 -8.69
CA GLN A 173 -15.54 -17.62 -9.14
C GLN A 173 -15.53 -17.90 -10.66
N GLY A 174 -14.37 -18.28 -11.20
CA GLY A 174 -14.17 -18.57 -12.62
C GLY A 174 -13.98 -17.32 -13.50
N GLN A 175 -13.85 -16.14 -12.91
CA GLN A 175 -13.48 -14.91 -13.60
C GLN A 175 -12.09 -14.44 -13.19
N GLU A 176 -11.21 -14.24 -14.15
CA GLU A 176 -9.91 -13.64 -13.88
C GLU A 176 -10.05 -12.17 -13.50
N VAL A 177 -9.34 -11.76 -12.46
CA VAL A 177 -9.26 -10.39 -11.95
C VAL A 177 -7.81 -10.05 -11.65
N GLY A 178 -7.36 -8.86 -12.07
CA GLY A 178 -6.07 -8.31 -11.68
C GLY A 178 -6.16 -7.53 -10.36
N ALA A 179 -5.16 -7.69 -9.49
CA ALA A 179 -4.97 -6.88 -8.29
C ALA A 179 -3.54 -6.34 -8.26
N VAL A 180 -3.36 -5.05 -7.93
CA VAL A 180 -2.04 -4.42 -7.87
C VAL A 180 -1.92 -3.55 -6.63
N SER A 181 -0.95 -3.87 -5.76
CA SER A 181 -0.56 -3.03 -4.63
C SER A 181 0.60 -2.13 -5.04
N ILE A 182 0.43 -0.83 -4.92
CA ILE A 182 1.34 0.20 -5.43
C ILE A 182 1.85 1.05 -4.27
N HIS A 183 3.16 1.32 -4.24
CA HIS A 183 3.74 2.31 -3.36
C HIS A 183 4.61 3.28 -4.19
N LEU A 184 4.11 4.49 -4.44
CA LEU A 184 4.83 5.50 -5.21
C LEU A 184 5.81 6.30 -4.34
N GLU A 185 6.70 7.06 -5.01
CA GLU A 185 7.76 7.81 -4.35
C GLU A 185 7.24 9.10 -3.68
N ASN A 186 7.54 9.26 -2.41
CA ASN A 186 7.23 10.46 -1.64
C ASN A 186 8.31 11.57 -1.76
N ARG A 187 9.52 11.23 -2.23
CA ARG A 187 10.66 12.15 -2.42
C ARG A 187 10.74 12.69 -3.85
N THR A 188 9.60 12.84 -4.51
CA THR A 188 9.51 13.32 -5.89
C THR A 188 8.35 14.30 -6.08
N SER A 189 8.20 14.84 -7.27
CA SER A 189 7.08 15.69 -7.68
C SER A 189 5.93 14.87 -8.26
N GLY A 190 4.78 15.49 -8.53
CA GLY A 190 3.68 14.87 -9.27
C GLY A 190 4.10 14.32 -10.64
N ALA A 191 5.06 14.96 -11.32
CA ALA A 191 5.61 14.47 -12.58
C ALA A 191 6.40 13.17 -12.42
N GLY A 192 7.16 13.03 -11.32
CA GLY A 192 7.88 11.78 -11.05
C GLY A 192 6.93 10.64 -10.68
N ARG A 193 5.90 10.90 -9.88
CA ARG A 193 4.84 9.91 -9.58
C ARG A 193 4.05 9.52 -10.83
N LEU A 194 3.82 10.47 -11.75
CA LEU A 194 3.24 10.18 -13.06
C LEU A 194 4.09 9.20 -13.86
N GLN A 195 5.42 9.36 -13.88
CA GLN A 195 6.31 8.41 -14.58
C GLN A 195 6.20 7.00 -13.98
N GLN A 196 6.15 6.89 -12.66
CA GLN A 196 5.95 5.61 -11.98
C GLN A 196 4.57 5.00 -12.29
N MET A 197 3.49 5.78 -12.23
CA MET A 197 2.15 5.30 -12.57
C MET A 197 2.04 4.87 -14.03
N LYS A 198 2.67 5.58 -14.98
CA LYS A 198 2.71 5.16 -16.39
C LYS A 198 3.33 3.78 -16.58
N ALA A 199 4.39 3.47 -15.83
CA ALA A 199 4.98 2.13 -15.86
C ALA A 199 3.99 1.07 -15.34
N VAL A 200 3.25 1.38 -14.25
CA VAL A 200 2.21 0.49 -13.71
C VAL A 200 1.09 0.28 -14.73
N LEU A 201 0.54 1.36 -15.33
CA LEU A 201 -0.55 1.25 -16.29
C LEU A 201 -0.13 0.47 -17.55
N GLN A 202 1.09 0.69 -18.03
CA GLN A 202 1.64 -0.06 -19.16
C GLN A 202 1.76 -1.56 -18.83
N GLU A 203 2.21 -1.89 -17.62
CA GLU A 203 2.34 -3.28 -17.17
C GLU A 203 0.97 -3.95 -17.01
N VAL A 204 -0.03 -3.23 -16.49
CA VAL A 204 -1.41 -3.73 -16.42
C VAL A 204 -1.94 -4.13 -17.79
N GLU A 205 -1.73 -3.32 -18.83
CA GLU A 205 -2.16 -3.66 -20.20
C GLU A 205 -1.42 -4.88 -20.75
N ARG A 206 -0.18 -5.10 -20.34
CA ARG A 206 0.62 -6.27 -20.75
C ARG A 206 0.13 -7.56 -20.10
N VAL A 207 -0.16 -7.54 -18.77
CA VAL A 207 -0.40 -8.78 -18.01
C VAL A 207 -1.88 -9.07 -17.73
N PHE A 208 -2.74 -8.04 -17.80
CA PHE A 208 -4.17 -8.13 -17.54
C PHE A 208 -5.05 -7.61 -18.69
N PRO A 209 -4.76 -8.00 -19.96
CA PRO A 209 -5.50 -7.48 -21.10
C PRO A 209 -6.98 -7.87 -21.03
N GLY A 210 -7.87 -6.86 -21.01
CA GLY A 210 -9.32 -7.07 -21.10
C GLY A 210 -10.00 -7.67 -19.86
N ILE A 211 -9.31 -7.85 -18.74
CA ILE A 211 -9.92 -8.31 -17.49
C ILE A 211 -10.14 -7.13 -16.51
N PRO A 212 -11.10 -7.25 -15.57
CA PRO A 212 -11.24 -6.28 -14.49
C PRO A 212 -9.98 -6.19 -13.63
N VAL A 213 -9.60 -4.98 -13.22
CA VAL A 213 -8.38 -4.75 -12.40
C VAL A 213 -8.68 -3.81 -11.25
N VAL A 214 -8.13 -4.12 -10.08
CA VAL A 214 -8.12 -3.25 -8.90
C VAL A 214 -6.69 -2.83 -8.62
N LEU A 215 -6.38 -1.56 -8.81
CA LEU A 215 -5.14 -0.94 -8.36
C LEU A 215 -5.38 -0.24 -7.02
N GLY A 216 -4.37 -0.14 -6.18
CA GLY A 216 -4.46 0.67 -4.97
C GLY A 216 -3.17 0.67 -4.17
N GLY A 217 -3.10 1.58 -3.21
CA GLY A 217 -1.96 1.72 -2.33
C GLY A 217 -1.69 3.16 -1.94
N ASP A 218 -0.54 3.36 -1.31
CA ASP A 218 0.00 4.68 -0.98
C ASP A 218 0.64 5.29 -2.24
N LEU A 219 -0.12 6.16 -2.91
CA LEU A 219 0.36 6.86 -4.11
C LEU A 219 1.17 8.11 -3.76
N ASN A 220 1.32 8.45 -2.49
CA ASN A 220 2.06 9.60 -2.00
C ASN A 220 1.69 10.93 -2.71
N THR A 221 0.41 11.05 -3.13
CA THR A 221 -0.14 12.23 -3.80
C THR A 221 -0.07 13.46 -2.90
N ASN A 222 0.16 14.62 -3.49
CA ASN A 222 0.29 15.85 -2.72
C ASN A 222 -0.24 17.06 -3.46
N THR A 223 -0.85 18.01 -2.74
CA THR A 223 -1.36 19.28 -3.27
C THR A 223 -0.41 20.46 -3.04
N PHE A 224 0.74 20.24 -2.38
CA PHE A 224 1.71 21.27 -2.03
C PHE A 224 3.15 20.73 -2.03
N ASP A 225 4.14 21.62 -2.07
CA ASP A 225 5.55 21.20 -1.88
C ASP A 225 5.81 20.91 -0.40
N GLY A 226 6.01 19.63 -0.08
CA GLY A 226 6.31 19.16 1.28
C GLY A 226 7.65 19.67 1.87
N ARG A 227 8.43 20.45 1.11
CA ARG A 227 9.66 21.12 1.56
C ARG A 227 9.40 22.56 2.01
N ASP A 228 8.29 23.15 1.59
CA ASP A 228 7.91 24.52 1.95
C ASP A 228 7.28 24.56 3.35
N LYS A 229 8.11 24.96 4.33
CA LYS A 229 7.66 25.04 5.73
C LYS A 229 6.60 26.13 5.98
N ALA A 230 6.54 27.17 5.14
CA ALA A 230 5.52 28.21 5.29
C ALA A 230 4.16 27.69 4.85
N VAL A 231 4.11 27.03 3.69
CA VAL A 231 2.89 26.37 3.19
C VAL A 231 2.41 25.29 4.15
N ILE A 232 3.32 24.47 4.69
CA ILE A 232 2.97 23.42 5.66
C ILE A 232 2.31 24.02 6.92
N ARG A 233 2.85 25.11 7.46
CA ARG A 233 2.24 25.79 8.62
C ARG A 233 0.90 26.41 8.29
N HIS A 234 0.79 27.06 7.15
CA HIS A 234 -0.47 27.62 6.68
C HIS A 234 -1.57 26.56 6.56
N LEU A 235 -1.30 25.47 5.86
CA LEU A 235 -2.26 24.38 5.68
C LEU A 235 -2.59 23.60 6.98
N ARG A 236 -1.71 23.64 7.99
CA ARG A 236 -2.04 23.14 9.33
C ARG A 236 -3.10 24.02 10.00
N ASP A 237 -2.97 25.33 9.84
CA ASP A 237 -3.84 26.32 10.48
C ASP A 237 -5.15 26.53 9.68
N GLU A 238 -5.14 26.20 8.38
CA GLU A 238 -6.27 26.31 7.44
C GLU A 238 -6.60 24.93 6.82
N PRO A 239 -7.09 23.96 7.61
CA PRO A 239 -7.32 22.59 7.14
C PRO A 239 -8.38 22.49 6.05
N GLU A 240 -9.32 23.44 5.99
CA GLU A 240 -10.36 23.50 4.96
C GLU A 240 -9.78 23.81 3.56
N GLU A 241 -8.70 24.59 3.48
CA GLU A 241 -8.01 24.84 2.21
C GLU A 241 -7.32 23.55 1.71
N LEU A 242 -6.72 22.78 2.62
CA LEU A 242 -6.13 21.50 2.26
C LEU A 242 -7.20 20.51 1.79
N ALA A 243 -8.34 20.43 2.46
CA ALA A 243 -9.46 19.57 2.07
C ALA A 243 -10.01 19.95 0.69
N ALA A 244 -10.21 21.26 0.42
CA ALA A 244 -10.65 21.75 -0.89
C ALA A 244 -9.63 21.43 -2.01
N ALA A 245 -8.33 21.53 -1.73
CA ALA A 245 -7.30 21.12 -2.68
C ALA A 245 -7.30 19.61 -2.96
N ILE A 246 -7.59 18.77 -1.95
CA ILE A 246 -7.72 17.32 -2.11
C ILE A 246 -8.91 16.96 -2.99
N GLU A 247 -10.03 17.68 -2.94
CA GLU A 247 -11.15 17.45 -3.86
C GLU A 247 -10.77 17.66 -5.33
N MET A 248 -9.78 18.53 -5.59
CA MET A 248 -9.25 18.83 -6.92
C MET A 248 -7.86 18.24 -7.14
N ILE A 249 -7.54 17.11 -6.48
CA ILE A 249 -6.21 16.52 -6.44
C ILE A 249 -5.61 16.24 -7.82
N ASP A 250 -6.43 15.91 -8.81
CA ASP A 250 -6.00 15.67 -10.19
C ASP A 250 -5.45 16.90 -10.94
N LEU A 251 -5.67 18.10 -10.40
CA LEU A 251 -5.00 19.31 -10.88
C LEU A 251 -3.52 19.38 -10.42
N TYR A 252 -3.20 18.74 -9.31
CA TYR A 252 -1.86 18.70 -8.70
C TYR A 252 -1.10 17.42 -9.05
N GLU A 253 -1.84 16.33 -9.24
CA GLU A 253 -1.32 14.97 -9.49
C GLU A 253 -1.82 14.44 -10.83
N PRO A 254 -1.08 14.73 -11.92
CA PRO A 254 -1.52 14.35 -13.28
C PRO A 254 -1.62 12.83 -13.49
N LEU A 255 -1.04 12.00 -12.59
CA LEU A 255 -1.24 10.57 -12.60
C LEU A 255 -2.71 10.16 -12.51
N LEU A 256 -3.55 10.93 -11.77
CA LEU A 256 -4.97 10.66 -11.63
C LEU A 256 -5.76 10.98 -12.91
N GLN A 257 -5.30 11.96 -13.69
CA GLN A 257 -5.86 12.22 -15.03
C GLN A 257 -5.58 11.06 -15.98
N ASP A 258 -4.35 10.53 -15.98
CA ASP A 258 -4.00 9.34 -16.78
C ASP A 258 -4.81 8.11 -16.34
N CYS A 259 -5.01 7.91 -15.03
CA CYS A 259 -5.88 6.86 -14.51
C CYS A 259 -7.33 7.01 -14.98
N THR A 260 -7.88 8.23 -14.97
CA THR A 260 -9.22 8.52 -15.50
C THR A 260 -9.31 8.19 -16.99
N ALA A 261 -8.31 8.63 -17.78
CA ALA A 261 -8.25 8.34 -19.21
C ALA A 261 -8.14 6.83 -19.50
N ALA A 262 -7.52 6.06 -18.62
CA ALA A 262 -7.45 4.60 -18.69
C ALA A 262 -8.68 3.87 -18.12
N GLY A 263 -9.73 4.60 -17.70
CA GLY A 263 -11.02 4.04 -17.26
C GLY A 263 -11.07 3.61 -15.79
N TYR A 264 -10.19 4.12 -14.92
CA TYR A 264 -10.21 3.83 -13.48
C TYR A 264 -11.13 4.77 -12.71
N ALA A 265 -12.02 4.20 -11.88
CA ALA A 265 -13.01 4.90 -11.06
C ALA A 265 -12.45 5.26 -9.67
N TRP A 266 -11.36 6.02 -9.62
CA TRP A 266 -10.66 6.33 -8.37
C TRP A 266 -11.43 7.28 -7.44
N ARG A 267 -12.22 8.23 -8.00
CA ARG A 267 -13.00 9.19 -7.20
C ARG A 267 -14.09 8.48 -6.39
N GLU A 268 -14.83 7.59 -7.05
CA GLU A 268 -15.95 6.85 -6.48
C GLU A 268 -15.48 5.80 -5.47
N ALA A 269 -14.27 5.25 -5.66
CA ALA A 269 -13.79 4.10 -4.90
C ALA A 269 -12.94 4.45 -3.68
N SER A 270 -12.56 5.73 -3.49
CA SER A 270 -11.56 6.09 -2.49
C SER A 270 -12.09 6.88 -1.29
N GLY A 271 -13.40 6.93 -1.06
CA GLY A 271 -13.99 7.63 0.10
C GLY A 271 -13.89 9.16 0.01
N GLY A 272 -14.01 9.72 -1.20
CA GLY A 272 -13.99 11.17 -1.40
C GLY A 272 -12.67 11.83 -0.99
N ALA A 273 -12.74 13.01 -0.36
CA ALA A 273 -11.60 13.77 0.13
C ALA A 273 -11.16 13.40 1.56
N ASP A 274 -11.75 12.36 2.16
CA ASP A 274 -11.44 11.96 3.54
C ASP A 274 -9.94 11.67 3.71
N CYS A 275 -9.38 12.16 4.81
CA CYS A 275 -7.96 12.02 5.15
C CYS A 275 -7.56 10.55 5.27
N THR A 276 -6.48 10.16 4.58
CA THR A 276 -5.88 8.84 4.73
C THR A 276 -4.52 8.87 5.46
N ARG A 277 -3.91 10.03 5.63
CA ARG A 277 -2.60 10.17 6.28
C ARG A 277 -2.59 11.31 7.29
N ARG A 278 -2.32 11.00 8.53
CA ARG A 278 -2.07 11.99 9.60
C ARG A 278 -0.56 12.25 9.70
N LYS A 279 -0.15 13.49 9.53
CA LYS A 279 1.25 13.89 9.64
C LYS A 279 1.40 14.88 10.78
N PRO A 280 1.81 14.42 11.98
CA PRO A 280 2.09 15.33 13.09
C PRO A 280 3.28 16.24 12.74
N LEU A 281 3.21 17.50 13.19
CA LEU A 281 4.26 18.49 12.95
C LEU A 281 5.08 18.72 14.22
N PRO A 282 6.40 18.97 14.09
CA PRO A 282 7.27 19.18 15.25
C PRO A 282 6.86 20.36 16.14
N GLU A 283 6.19 21.35 15.53
CA GLU A 283 5.73 22.60 16.21
C GLU A 283 4.33 22.44 16.81
N GLY A 284 3.75 21.23 16.76
CA GLY A 284 2.38 20.91 17.15
C GLY A 284 1.39 20.99 15.99
N GLY A 285 0.22 20.34 16.17
CA GLY A 285 -0.78 20.18 15.12
C GLY A 285 -0.50 19.01 14.19
N CYS A 286 -1.40 18.80 13.24
CA CYS A 286 -1.36 17.68 12.30
C CYS A 286 -1.84 18.13 10.92
N LEU A 287 -1.20 17.68 9.85
CA LEU A 287 -1.72 17.77 8.50
C LEU A 287 -2.55 16.51 8.19
N HIS A 288 -3.73 16.73 7.64
CA HIS A 288 -4.64 15.68 7.21
C HIS A 288 -4.58 15.56 5.69
N MET A 289 -3.77 14.60 5.22
CA MET A 289 -3.45 14.39 3.80
C MET A 289 -4.24 13.22 3.24
N LYS A 290 -4.36 13.14 1.92
CA LYS A 290 -4.89 11.97 1.23
C LYS A 290 -3.82 11.40 0.31
N LEU A 291 -3.26 10.26 0.68
CA LEU A 291 -2.17 9.59 -0.01
C LEU A 291 -2.60 8.23 -0.57
N ASP A 292 -3.58 7.59 0.06
CA ASP A 292 -4.01 6.23 -0.23
C ASP A 292 -5.25 6.24 -1.11
N TRP A 293 -5.20 5.47 -2.18
CA TRP A 293 -6.22 5.45 -3.22
C TRP A 293 -6.54 4.04 -3.66
N LEU A 294 -7.81 3.84 -4.04
CA LEU A 294 -8.32 2.62 -4.66
C LEU A 294 -8.83 2.96 -6.06
N LEU A 295 -8.35 2.26 -7.07
CA LEU A 295 -8.58 2.54 -8.47
C LEU A 295 -9.10 1.25 -9.16
N PRO A 296 -10.41 0.96 -9.12
CA PRO A 296 -10.99 -0.15 -9.86
C PRO A 296 -11.23 0.22 -11.32
N ARG A 297 -11.05 -0.75 -12.24
CA ARG A 297 -11.42 -0.69 -13.64
C ARG A 297 -12.19 -1.95 -14.01
N GLY A 298 -13.30 -1.82 -14.71
CA GLY A 298 -14.16 -2.95 -15.08
C GLY A 298 -15.03 -3.48 -13.94
N PHE A 299 -15.31 -2.63 -12.95
CA PHE A 299 -16.22 -2.90 -11.83
C PHE A 299 -17.27 -1.80 -11.71
N THR A 300 -18.38 -2.11 -11.05
CA THR A 300 -19.31 -1.12 -10.52
C THR A 300 -18.98 -0.87 -9.05
N VAL A 301 -18.64 0.37 -8.70
CA VAL A 301 -18.44 0.78 -7.31
C VAL A 301 -19.80 0.90 -6.62
N GLN A 302 -20.02 0.13 -5.57
CA GLN A 302 -21.26 0.13 -4.79
C GLN A 302 -21.20 1.11 -3.62
N CYS A 303 -20.08 1.12 -2.92
CA CYS A 303 -19.79 2.06 -1.85
C CYS A 303 -18.28 2.16 -1.61
N SER A 304 -17.85 3.25 -0.99
CA SER A 304 -16.49 3.43 -0.50
C SER A 304 -16.48 4.26 0.78
N SER A 305 -15.43 4.13 1.58
CA SER A 305 -15.23 4.90 2.81
C SER A 305 -13.77 4.87 3.25
N VAL A 306 -13.40 5.83 4.08
CA VAL A 306 -12.14 5.82 4.83
C VAL A 306 -12.42 5.44 6.28
N ILE A 307 -11.71 4.46 6.80
CA ILE A 307 -11.87 3.94 8.17
C ILE A 307 -10.66 4.39 8.98
N SER A 308 -10.92 5.09 10.07
CA SER A 308 -9.89 5.59 10.98
C SER A 308 -9.15 4.45 11.67
N THR A 309 -7.83 4.63 11.81
CA THR A 309 -6.95 3.77 12.61
C THR A 309 -6.62 4.37 13.98
N LEU A 310 -7.23 5.51 14.33
CA LEU A 310 -7.20 6.03 15.69
C LEU A 310 -8.02 5.11 16.60
N THR A 311 -7.44 4.69 17.72
CA THR A 311 -8.10 3.78 18.66
C THR A 311 -9.36 4.38 19.26
N ALA A 312 -9.42 5.71 19.40
CA ALA A 312 -10.60 6.43 19.87
C ALA A 312 -11.77 6.37 18.88
N ASP A 313 -11.49 6.32 17.57
CA ASP A 313 -12.53 6.37 16.52
C ASP A 313 -13.03 4.99 16.12
N CYS A 314 -12.24 3.97 16.39
CA CYS A 314 -12.49 2.61 15.90
C CYS A 314 -13.77 1.97 16.41
N GLY A 315 -14.62 2.68 17.19
CA GLY A 315 -15.97 2.25 17.56
C GLY A 315 -16.04 0.88 18.27
N PHE A 316 -14.94 0.43 18.87
CA PHE A 316 -14.83 -0.84 19.57
C PHE A 316 -15.47 -0.74 20.96
N ALA A 317 -16.69 -0.33 20.96
CA ALA A 317 -17.47 -0.12 22.17
C ALA A 317 -17.82 -1.41 22.92
N ALA A 318 -17.44 -2.59 22.43
CA ALA A 318 -17.58 -3.80 23.22
C ALA A 318 -16.49 -3.84 24.31
N PRO A 319 -16.84 -3.78 25.61
CA PRO A 319 -15.85 -3.80 26.71
C PRO A 319 -14.90 -4.99 26.68
N ASP A 320 -15.31 -6.07 26.03
CA ASP A 320 -14.56 -7.33 25.90
C ASP A 320 -13.72 -7.41 24.63
N SER A 321 -13.80 -6.41 23.74
CA SER A 321 -12.97 -6.39 22.53
C SER A 321 -11.49 -6.27 22.90
N ALA A 322 -10.63 -7.01 22.18
CA ALA A 322 -9.18 -6.85 22.28
C ALA A 322 -8.78 -5.40 22.02
N LEU A 323 -9.50 -4.72 21.14
CA LEU A 323 -9.27 -3.34 20.72
C LEU A 323 -9.55 -2.30 21.81
N ALA A 324 -10.43 -2.59 22.76
CA ALA A 324 -10.68 -1.73 23.93
C ALA A 324 -9.47 -1.66 24.90
N ARG A 325 -8.48 -2.51 24.70
CA ARG A 325 -7.28 -2.62 25.58
C ARG A 325 -6.07 -1.85 25.09
N TYR A 326 -6.14 -1.24 23.92
CA TYR A 326 -4.97 -0.60 23.32
C TYR A 326 -4.68 0.74 23.99
N ALA A 327 -3.46 0.82 24.53
CA ALA A 327 -2.93 2.07 25.07
C ALA A 327 -2.36 3.01 23.99
N GLN A 328 -2.22 2.51 22.75
CA GLN A 328 -1.64 3.28 21.65
C GLN A 328 -2.71 4.15 20.99
N PRO A 329 -2.43 5.43 20.70
CA PRO A 329 -3.40 6.36 20.15
C PRO A 329 -3.81 6.01 18.71
N GLU A 330 -2.93 5.36 17.94
CA GLU A 330 -3.17 4.96 16.55
C GLU A 330 -2.46 3.65 16.20
N LEU A 331 -3.01 2.90 15.26
CA LEU A 331 -2.48 1.62 14.78
C LEU A 331 -1.53 1.79 13.59
N SER A 332 -1.74 2.84 12.84
CA SER A 332 -0.91 3.34 11.74
C SER A 332 -1.17 4.83 11.59
N ASP A 333 -0.16 5.56 11.14
CA ASP A 333 -0.32 6.95 10.73
C ASP A 333 -1.14 7.11 9.44
N HIS A 334 -1.58 5.99 8.83
CA HIS A 334 -2.54 5.92 7.74
C HIS A 334 -3.89 5.34 8.17
N ASN A 335 -4.97 5.82 7.56
CA ASN A 335 -6.30 5.26 7.61
C ASN A 335 -6.50 4.21 6.51
N VAL A 336 -7.52 3.37 6.64
CA VAL A 336 -7.84 2.34 5.66
C VAL A 336 -8.86 2.86 4.65
N VAL A 337 -8.56 2.76 3.34
CA VAL A 337 -9.56 2.95 2.29
C VAL A 337 -10.25 1.61 2.04
N ARG A 338 -11.58 1.64 2.00
CA ARG A 338 -12.43 0.47 1.73
C ARG A 338 -13.40 0.75 0.61
N ALA A 339 -13.64 -0.24 -0.27
CA ALA A 339 -14.76 -0.22 -1.19
C ALA A 339 -15.46 -1.57 -1.29
N SER A 340 -16.67 -1.56 -1.87
CA SER A 340 -17.38 -2.74 -2.35
C SER A 340 -17.56 -2.62 -3.85
N LEU A 341 -17.12 -3.64 -4.59
CA LEU A 341 -17.02 -3.66 -6.04
C LEU A 341 -17.81 -4.84 -6.59
N ALA A 342 -18.79 -4.59 -7.47
CA ALA A 342 -19.48 -5.64 -8.22
C ALA A 342 -18.75 -5.93 -9.53
N LEU A 343 -18.49 -7.20 -9.80
CA LEU A 343 -18.01 -7.64 -11.11
C LEU A 343 -19.10 -7.47 -12.17
N PRO A 344 -18.74 -7.14 -13.42
CA PRO A 344 -19.72 -7.11 -14.52
C PRO A 344 -20.35 -8.48 -14.68
N GLN A 345 -21.65 -8.51 -14.86
CA GLN A 345 -22.33 -9.75 -15.27
C GLN A 345 -21.85 -10.08 -16.69
N LYS A 346 -21.39 -11.31 -16.91
CA LYS A 346 -21.17 -11.78 -18.28
C LYS A 346 -22.57 -11.79 -18.96
N GLU A 347 -22.71 -11.02 -20.03
CA GLU A 347 -23.83 -11.23 -20.96
C GLU A 347 -23.68 -12.66 -21.45
N GLU A 348 -24.73 -13.49 -21.21
CA GLU A 348 -24.81 -14.86 -21.67
C GLU A 348 -25.00 -14.92 -23.19
#